data_6363ea9c74374024329aa29d097b486f
#
_entry.id   6363ea9c74374024329aa29d097b486f
#
_cell.length_a   1.000
_cell.length_b   1.000
_cell.length_c   1.000
_cell.angle_alpha   90.00
_cell.angle_beta   90.00
_cell.angle_gamma   90.00
#
_symmetry.space_group_name_H-M   'P 1'
#
loop_
_entity.id
_entity.type
_entity.pdbx_description
1 polymer ?
#
loop_
_entity_poly.entity_id
_entity_poly.type
_entity_poly.pdbx_seq_one_letter_code
_entity_poly.pdbx_strand_id
1 'polypeptide(L)'
;VRSGHASVALRFDATDFDAHAAFIDSVEAAVGALDTVVLAFGEMGAQADSERNAQAARQVIDVNYTGAVSVCERVAERLISRKRGTIIGVSSVAGDRGRQSNYIYGSAKGAFTLYLQGLRNRLFPLGVHVLTVKLGFVDTRMTWGMSTRIPIAAPEAAAQAILSAAAGGEDVLYYPRFWRGVMTLIGAVPERVFKRLKL
;
A
#
# COMPACT_ATOMS: atom_id res chain seq x y z
N VAL A 1 -20.37 11.77 1.83
CA VAL A 1 -20.48 10.68 2.82
C VAL A 1 -21.92 10.14 2.76
N ARG A 2 -22.11 8.91 2.20
CA ARG A 2 -23.46 8.32 1.97
C ARG A 2 -23.87 7.33 3.09
N SER A 3 -23.05 7.15 4.12
CA SER A 3 -23.27 6.09 5.12
C SER A 3 -23.97 6.54 6.41
N GLY A 4 -24.31 7.82 6.56
CA GLY A 4 -24.90 8.36 7.79
C GLY A 4 -23.98 8.39 9.02
N HIS A 5 -22.72 7.99 8.87
CA HIS A 5 -21.71 8.06 9.94
C HIS A 5 -21.00 9.42 9.92
N ALA A 6 -20.64 9.91 11.10
CA ALA A 6 -19.82 11.10 11.23
C ALA A 6 -18.45 10.88 10.57
N SER A 7 -18.00 11.82 9.77
CA SER A 7 -16.69 11.76 9.13
C SER A 7 -15.99 13.12 9.23
N VAL A 8 -14.68 13.08 9.40
CA VAL A 8 -13.79 14.25 9.48
C VAL A 8 -12.75 14.16 8.40
N ALA A 9 -12.50 15.25 7.70
CA ALA A 9 -11.43 15.38 6.72
C ALA A 9 -10.29 16.20 7.33
N LEU A 10 -9.08 15.66 7.35
CA LEU A 10 -7.87 16.32 7.81
C LEU A 10 -6.84 16.34 6.67
N ARG A 11 -6.07 17.43 6.56
CA ARG A 11 -4.98 17.54 5.61
C ARG A 11 -3.83 16.62 6.04
N PHE A 12 -3.29 15.85 5.11
CA PHE A 12 -2.17 14.96 5.31
C PHE A 12 -1.15 15.11 4.18
N ASP A 13 0.12 15.11 4.53
CA ASP A 13 1.24 15.05 3.59
C ASP A 13 2.12 13.84 3.94
N ALA A 14 2.23 12.89 3.02
CA ALA A 14 3.00 11.67 3.23
C ALA A 14 4.51 11.91 3.33
N THR A 15 5.01 13.09 2.94
CA THR A 15 6.43 13.45 2.94
C THR A 15 6.82 14.40 4.07
N ASP A 16 5.86 14.92 4.81
CA ASP A 16 6.10 15.70 6.04
C ASP A 16 6.23 14.78 7.26
N PHE A 17 7.38 14.10 7.34
CA PHE A 17 7.62 13.04 8.34
C PHE A 17 7.55 13.56 9.78
N ASP A 18 7.93 14.82 10.01
CA ASP A 18 7.92 15.44 11.35
C ASP A 18 6.49 15.71 11.83
N ALA A 19 5.57 15.95 10.89
CA ALA A 19 4.16 16.20 11.21
C ALA A 19 3.35 14.92 11.48
N HIS A 20 3.84 13.73 11.15
CA HIS A 20 3.04 12.50 11.23
C HIS A 20 2.58 12.16 12.65
N ALA A 21 3.40 12.40 13.67
CA ALA A 21 3.00 12.15 15.06
C ALA A 21 1.82 13.04 15.45
N ALA A 22 1.94 14.36 15.24
CA ALA A 22 0.88 15.32 15.53
C ALA A 22 -0.38 15.10 14.69
N PHE A 23 -0.22 14.62 13.44
CA PHE A 23 -1.34 14.24 12.59
C PHE A 23 -2.14 13.09 13.21
N ILE A 24 -1.49 12.01 13.67
CA ILE A 24 -2.18 10.88 14.32
C ILE A 24 -2.88 11.32 15.61
N ASP A 25 -2.25 12.18 16.40
CA ASP A 25 -2.89 12.76 17.60
C ASP A 25 -4.15 13.56 17.23
N SER A 26 -4.10 14.34 16.16
CA SER A 26 -5.25 15.09 15.64
C SER A 26 -6.37 14.19 15.15
N VAL A 27 -6.04 13.06 14.52
CA VAL A 27 -7.02 12.04 14.10
C VAL A 27 -7.72 11.45 15.33
N GLU A 28 -6.96 10.99 16.33
CA GLU A 28 -7.55 10.43 17.56
C GLU A 28 -8.39 11.44 18.34
N ALA A 29 -7.98 12.71 18.36
CA ALA A 29 -8.78 13.77 18.97
C ALA A 29 -10.13 13.98 18.25
N ALA A 30 -10.16 13.78 16.92
CA ALA A 30 -11.35 14.00 16.11
C ALA A 30 -12.31 12.81 16.08
N VAL A 31 -11.80 11.57 16.05
CA VAL A 31 -12.64 10.36 15.85
C VAL A 31 -12.57 9.37 17.01
N GLY A 32 -11.77 9.64 18.02
CA GLY A 32 -11.50 8.70 19.10
C GLY A 32 -10.41 7.70 18.75
N ALA A 33 -10.28 6.67 19.58
CA ALA A 33 -9.23 5.68 19.47
C ALA A 33 -9.31 4.89 18.16
N LEU A 34 -8.18 4.69 17.49
CA LEU A 34 -8.07 4.00 16.21
C LEU A 34 -8.30 2.49 16.36
N ASP A 35 -9.20 1.90 15.58
CA ASP A 35 -9.39 0.46 15.49
C ASP A 35 -8.84 -0.13 14.18
N THR A 36 -9.05 0.57 13.06
CA THR A 36 -8.54 0.16 11.76
C THR A 36 -7.97 1.34 11.02
N VAL A 37 -6.77 1.20 10.52
CA VAL A 37 -6.10 2.22 9.70
C VAL A 37 -5.74 1.66 8.34
N VAL A 38 -6.17 2.37 7.29
CA VAL A 38 -5.89 2.01 5.89
C VAL A 38 -4.91 3.01 5.29
N LEU A 39 -3.71 2.55 4.93
CA LEU A 39 -2.74 3.34 4.20
C LEU A 39 -2.96 3.12 2.69
N ALA A 40 -3.75 4.00 2.07
CA ALA A 40 -4.13 3.90 0.66
C ALA A 40 -3.46 4.96 -0.24
N PHE A 41 -2.65 5.85 0.33
CA PHE A 41 -1.92 6.83 -0.46
C PHE A 41 -0.76 6.22 -1.25
N GLY A 42 -0.38 6.85 -2.34
CA GLY A 42 0.73 6.42 -3.18
C GLY A 42 0.85 7.27 -4.43
N GLU A 43 2.04 7.28 -4.99
CA GLU A 43 2.38 8.01 -6.21
C GLU A 43 3.22 7.12 -7.11
N MET A 44 2.81 6.93 -8.38
CA MET A 44 3.60 6.12 -9.30
C MET A 44 4.71 6.94 -9.99
N GLY A 45 4.45 8.22 -10.21
CA GLY A 45 5.32 9.07 -11.00
C GLY A 45 5.41 8.63 -12.47
N ALA A 46 6.26 9.28 -13.23
CA ALA A 46 6.64 8.82 -14.57
C ALA A 46 8.02 8.16 -14.49
N GLN A 47 8.14 6.91 -14.91
CA GLN A 47 9.40 6.15 -14.86
C GLN A 47 10.54 6.90 -15.57
N ALA A 48 10.26 7.45 -16.78
CA ALA A 48 11.25 8.18 -17.56
C ALA A 48 11.77 9.45 -16.88
N ASP A 49 10.93 10.12 -16.08
CA ASP A 49 11.32 11.30 -15.31
C ASP A 49 12.20 10.89 -14.13
N SER A 50 11.79 9.84 -13.43
CA SER A 50 12.54 9.32 -12.28
C SER A 50 13.92 8.77 -12.65
N GLU A 51 14.10 8.26 -13.87
CA GLU A 51 15.42 7.83 -14.39
C GLU A 51 16.40 8.99 -14.58
N ARG A 52 15.89 10.17 -14.89
CA ARG A 52 16.71 11.36 -15.22
C ARG A 52 16.81 12.33 -14.07
N ASN A 53 15.93 12.24 -13.10
CA ASN A 53 15.82 13.18 -11.99
C ASN A 53 15.74 12.43 -10.67
N ALA A 54 16.84 12.44 -9.91
CA ALA A 54 16.91 11.79 -8.60
C ALA A 54 15.87 12.33 -7.60
N GLN A 55 15.46 13.60 -7.72
CA GLN A 55 14.44 14.17 -6.86
C GLN A 55 13.07 13.58 -7.18
N ALA A 56 12.74 13.35 -8.46
CA ALA A 56 11.50 12.66 -8.84
C ALA A 56 11.48 11.21 -8.36
N ALA A 57 12.62 10.49 -8.49
CA ALA A 57 12.77 9.14 -7.95
C ALA A 57 12.58 9.12 -6.42
N ARG A 58 13.23 10.05 -5.72
CA ARG A 58 13.11 10.21 -4.27
C ARG A 58 11.66 10.46 -3.84
N GLN A 59 10.94 11.35 -4.53
CA GLN A 59 9.53 11.63 -4.24
C GLN A 59 8.68 10.35 -4.29
N VAL A 60 8.86 9.53 -5.33
CA VAL A 60 8.15 8.24 -5.44
C VAL A 60 8.49 7.32 -4.27
N ILE A 61 9.76 7.24 -3.86
CA ILE A 61 10.19 6.40 -2.73
C ILE A 61 9.64 6.94 -1.41
N ASP A 62 9.75 8.24 -1.18
CA ASP A 62 9.35 8.88 0.07
C ASP A 62 7.83 8.75 0.29
N VAL A 63 7.01 8.96 -0.74
CA VAL A 63 5.56 8.79 -0.64
C VAL A 63 5.19 7.32 -0.41
N ASN A 64 5.73 6.38 -1.20
CA ASN A 64 5.25 4.99 -1.19
C ASN A 64 5.87 4.11 -0.12
N TYR A 65 7.03 4.49 0.42
CA TYR A 65 7.76 3.71 1.41
C TYR A 65 8.05 4.49 2.69
N THR A 66 8.88 5.53 2.64
CA THR A 66 9.33 6.24 3.85
C THR A 66 8.16 6.82 4.64
N GLY A 67 7.24 7.52 3.97
CA GLY A 67 6.04 8.08 4.58
C GLY A 67 5.10 7.02 5.11
N ALA A 68 4.93 5.92 4.35
CA ALA A 68 4.09 4.81 4.79
C ALA A 68 4.65 4.12 6.04
N VAL A 69 5.97 3.91 6.12
CA VAL A 69 6.66 3.38 7.31
C VAL A 69 6.47 4.32 8.49
N SER A 70 6.72 5.63 8.31
CA SER A 70 6.56 6.63 9.38
C SER A 70 5.15 6.60 9.97
N VAL A 71 4.11 6.59 9.15
CA VAL A 71 2.72 6.52 9.63
C VAL A 71 2.43 5.17 10.31
N CYS A 72 2.86 4.05 9.72
CA CYS A 72 2.64 2.72 10.30
C CYS A 72 3.23 2.60 11.71
N GLU A 73 4.44 3.12 11.94
CA GLU A 73 5.07 3.05 13.28
C GLU A 73 4.27 3.86 14.30
N ARG A 74 3.80 5.07 13.96
CA ARG A 74 2.95 5.88 14.87
C ARG A 74 1.63 5.18 15.17
N VAL A 75 0.98 4.62 14.16
CA VAL A 75 -0.25 3.84 14.33
C VAL A 75 0.01 2.59 15.18
N ALA A 76 1.10 1.86 14.92
CA ALA A 76 1.46 0.67 15.68
C ALA A 76 1.60 0.96 17.18
N GLU A 77 2.25 2.06 17.57
CA GLU A 77 2.36 2.51 18.97
C GLU A 77 0.99 2.61 19.66
N ARG A 78 -0.01 3.20 18.96
CA ARG A 78 -1.38 3.34 19.49
C ARG A 78 -2.09 2.00 19.64
N LEU A 79 -1.98 1.13 18.62
CA LEU A 79 -2.65 -0.17 18.63
C LEU A 79 -2.02 -1.14 19.63
N ILE A 80 -0.68 -1.13 19.79
CA ILE A 80 0.04 -1.95 20.78
C ILE A 80 -0.46 -1.65 22.20
N SER A 81 -0.59 -0.39 22.57
CA SER A 81 -1.06 0.01 23.90
C SER A 81 -2.44 -0.55 24.23
N ARG A 82 -3.26 -0.78 23.21
CA ARG A 82 -4.64 -1.30 23.31
C ARG A 82 -4.73 -2.82 23.07
N LYS A 83 -3.65 -3.46 22.63
CA LYS A 83 -3.58 -4.88 22.28
C LYS A 83 -4.65 -5.33 21.29
N ARG A 84 -5.06 -4.44 20.40
CA ARG A 84 -6.07 -4.71 19.37
C ARG A 84 -5.99 -3.67 18.24
N GLY A 85 -6.46 -4.05 17.07
CA GLY A 85 -6.62 -3.20 15.92
C GLY A 85 -6.02 -3.80 14.65
N THR A 86 -6.22 -3.10 13.53
CA THR A 86 -5.79 -3.58 12.22
C THR A 86 -5.08 -2.47 11.45
N ILE A 87 -3.91 -2.77 10.90
CA ILE A 87 -3.21 -1.95 9.92
C ILE A 87 -3.39 -2.60 8.54
N ILE A 88 -3.91 -1.86 7.58
CA ILE A 88 -4.08 -2.31 6.20
C ILE A 88 -3.14 -1.49 5.32
N GLY A 89 -2.07 -2.10 4.84
CA GLY A 89 -1.11 -1.45 3.93
C GLY A 89 -1.41 -1.77 2.48
N VAL A 90 -1.76 -0.73 1.69
CA VAL A 90 -2.02 -0.89 0.25
C VAL A 90 -0.72 -0.79 -0.52
N SER A 91 -0.21 -1.96 -0.91
CA SER A 91 0.93 -2.15 -1.79
C SER A 91 0.46 -2.44 -3.23
N SER A 92 1.28 -3.08 -4.03
CA SER A 92 1.00 -3.36 -5.44
C SER A 92 1.67 -4.66 -5.87
N VAL A 93 1.08 -5.34 -6.86
CA VAL A 93 1.74 -6.44 -7.59
C VAL A 93 3.02 -5.99 -8.31
N ALA A 94 3.19 -4.68 -8.53
CA ALA A 94 4.42 -4.12 -9.08
C ALA A 94 5.64 -4.35 -8.16
N GLY A 95 5.40 -4.54 -6.86
CA GLY A 95 6.45 -4.81 -5.87
C GLY A 95 6.97 -6.24 -5.84
N ASP A 96 6.33 -7.18 -6.58
CA ASP A 96 6.72 -8.59 -6.54
C ASP A 96 7.86 -8.93 -7.53
N ARG A 97 7.98 -8.15 -8.60
CA ARG A 97 9.04 -8.33 -9.60
C ARG A 97 9.37 -7.00 -10.29
N GLY A 98 10.65 -6.62 -10.33
CA GLY A 98 11.11 -5.42 -11.03
C GLY A 98 10.83 -5.51 -12.53
N ARG A 99 10.22 -4.48 -13.11
CA ARG A 99 9.89 -4.37 -14.53
C ARG A 99 10.41 -3.04 -15.08
N GLN A 100 10.92 -3.05 -16.33
CA GLN A 100 11.47 -1.83 -16.92
C GLN A 100 10.49 -0.65 -16.97
N SER A 101 9.19 -0.91 -17.01
CA SER A 101 8.16 0.10 -17.11
C SER A 101 7.95 0.92 -15.83
N ASN A 102 8.33 0.41 -14.65
CA ASN A 102 8.00 1.05 -13.37
C ASN A 102 8.86 0.55 -12.18
N TYR A 103 10.16 0.27 -12.40
CA TYR A 103 10.98 -0.35 -11.35
C TYR A 103 11.24 0.55 -10.13
N ILE A 104 11.21 1.88 -10.26
CA ILE A 104 11.36 2.78 -9.10
C ILE A 104 10.13 2.69 -8.20
N TYR A 105 8.93 2.79 -8.77
CA TYR A 105 7.68 2.56 -8.03
C TYR A 105 7.59 1.12 -7.50
N GLY A 106 7.92 0.14 -8.35
CA GLY A 106 7.92 -1.28 -7.97
C GLY A 106 8.83 -1.58 -6.80
N SER A 107 10.06 -1.01 -6.77
CA SER A 107 10.98 -1.17 -5.64
C SER A 107 10.43 -0.56 -4.35
N ALA A 108 9.83 0.62 -4.39
CA ALA A 108 9.22 1.25 -3.22
C ALA A 108 8.04 0.42 -2.66
N LYS A 109 7.16 -0.11 -3.54
CA LYS A 109 6.05 -1.01 -3.13
C LYS A 109 6.55 -2.38 -2.67
N GLY A 110 7.64 -2.89 -3.26
CA GLY A 110 8.30 -4.11 -2.78
C GLY A 110 8.89 -3.95 -1.39
N ALA A 111 9.60 -2.84 -1.15
CA ALA A 111 10.12 -2.48 0.17
C ALA A 111 8.98 -2.36 1.20
N PHE A 112 7.88 -1.68 0.85
CA PHE A 112 6.71 -1.57 1.73
C PHE A 112 6.06 -2.93 2.01
N THR A 113 5.97 -3.82 1.02
CA THR A 113 5.48 -5.19 1.21
C THR A 113 6.33 -5.96 2.22
N LEU A 114 7.66 -5.87 2.10
CA LEU A 114 8.60 -6.53 3.02
C LEU A 114 8.52 -5.93 4.43
N TYR A 115 8.42 -4.61 4.53
CA TYR A 115 8.21 -3.92 5.80
C TYR A 115 6.94 -4.42 6.50
N LEU A 116 5.79 -4.51 5.79
CA LEU A 116 4.54 -5.01 6.36
C LEU A 116 4.64 -6.47 6.83
N GLN A 117 5.46 -7.31 6.21
CA GLN A 117 5.75 -8.66 6.70
C GLN A 117 6.45 -8.61 8.07
N GLY A 118 7.50 -7.79 8.20
CA GLY A 118 8.21 -7.61 9.47
C GLY A 118 7.31 -7.01 10.54
N LEU A 119 6.51 -6.01 10.19
CA LEU A 119 5.54 -5.39 11.09
C LEU A 119 4.52 -6.40 11.60
N ARG A 120 4.00 -7.27 10.73
CA ARG A 120 3.08 -8.37 11.10
C ARG A 120 3.70 -9.29 12.12
N ASN A 121 4.94 -9.74 11.89
CA ASN A 121 5.66 -10.59 12.86
C ASN A 121 5.79 -9.93 14.23
N ARG A 122 6.14 -8.64 14.26
CA ARG A 122 6.27 -7.88 15.51
C ARG A 122 4.94 -7.72 16.24
N LEU A 123 3.86 -7.45 15.50
CA LEU A 123 2.58 -7.04 16.08
C LEU A 123 1.66 -8.23 16.40
N PHE A 124 1.83 -9.37 15.75
CA PHE A 124 0.99 -10.56 15.96
C PHE A 124 0.89 -10.99 17.45
N PRO A 125 2.00 -11.16 18.19
CA PRO A 125 1.92 -11.53 19.61
C PRO A 125 1.33 -10.43 20.50
N LEU A 126 1.17 -9.22 19.96
CA LEU A 126 0.61 -8.07 20.67
C LEU A 126 -0.87 -7.83 20.35
N GLY A 127 -1.51 -8.76 19.61
CA GLY A 127 -2.94 -8.71 19.31
C GLY A 127 -3.32 -7.70 18.21
N VAL A 128 -2.36 -7.25 17.40
CA VAL A 128 -2.61 -6.31 16.30
C VAL A 128 -2.42 -7.00 14.95
N HIS A 129 -3.44 -6.92 14.11
CA HIS A 129 -3.44 -7.52 12.78
C HIS A 129 -2.82 -6.58 11.74
N VAL A 130 -2.07 -7.14 10.78
CA VAL A 130 -1.49 -6.40 9.66
C VAL A 130 -1.83 -7.09 8.35
N LEU A 131 -2.69 -6.48 7.53
CA LEU A 131 -3.03 -6.94 6.19
C LEU A 131 -2.18 -6.22 5.14
N THR A 132 -1.47 -6.98 4.32
CA THR A 132 -0.79 -6.49 3.11
C THR A 132 -1.70 -6.66 1.91
N VAL A 133 -2.10 -5.57 1.26
CA VAL A 133 -2.92 -5.61 0.05
C VAL A 133 -2.04 -5.37 -1.17
N LYS A 134 -2.00 -6.32 -2.10
CA LYS A 134 -1.28 -6.21 -3.37
C LYS A 134 -2.27 -5.99 -4.51
N LEU A 135 -2.48 -4.72 -4.85
CA LEU A 135 -3.40 -4.34 -5.93
C LEU A 135 -2.75 -4.56 -7.30
N GLY A 136 -3.53 -5.14 -8.22
CA GLY A 136 -3.30 -5.02 -9.65
C GLY A 136 -3.87 -3.71 -10.19
N PHE A 137 -4.48 -3.75 -11.38
CA PHE A 137 -5.12 -2.56 -11.96
C PHE A 137 -6.49 -2.31 -11.33
N VAL A 138 -6.65 -1.12 -10.77
CA VAL A 138 -7.92 -0.61 -10.21
C VAL A 138 -8.19 0.74 -10.89
N ASP A 139 -9.43 1.00 -11.29
CA ASP A 139 -9.84 2.24 -11.97
C ASP A 139 -9.75 3.44 -11.02
N THR A 140 -8.61 4.12 -11.09
CA THR A 140 -8.27 5.28 -10.27
C THR A 140 -7.51 6.31 -11.11
N ARG A 141 -7.29 7.51 -10.56
CA ARG A 141 -6.46 8.53 -11.22
C ARG A 141 -5.07 8.00 -11.63
N MET A 142 -4.51 7.06 -10.86
CA MET A 142 -3.18 6.49 -11.14
C MET A 142 -3.16 5.62 -12.41
N THR A 143 -4.27 4.99 -12.75
CA THR A 143 -4.41 4.10 -13.92
C THR A 143 -5.16 4.75 -15.08
N TRP A 144 -5.59 5.99 -14.92
CA TRP A 144 -6.35 6.70 -15.94
C TRP A 144 -5.50 6.90 -17.21
N GLY A 145 -6.08 6.53 -18.36
CA GLY A 145 -5.40 6.59 -19.66
C GLY A 145 -4.42 5.45 -19.93
N MET A 146 -4.23 4.51 -18.99
CA MET A 146 -3.42 3.32 -19.25
C MET A 146 -4.13 2.36 -20.21
N SER A 147 -3.49 2.05 -21.33
CA SER A 147 -3.95 0.98 -22.22
C SER A 147 -3.48 -0.38 -21.67
N THR A 148 -4.42 -1.22 -21.24
CA THR A 148 -4.11 -2.58 -20.77
C THR A 148 -5.12 -3.59 -21.33
N ARG A 149 -4.64 -4.80 -21.58
CA ARG A 149 -5.50 -5.95 -21.94
C ARG A 149 -6.00 -6.70 -20.71
N ILE A 150 -5.51 -6.34 -19.52
CA ILE A 150 -5.89 -6.97 -18.27
C ILE A 150 -7.12 -6.24 -17.72
N PRO A 151 -8.14 -6.93 -17.23
CA PRO A 151 -9.31 -6.31 -16.64
C PRO A 151 -8.94 -5.35 -15.52
N ILE A 152 -9.51 -4.14 -15.55
CA ILE A 152 -9.38 -3.13 -14.52
C ILE A 152 -10.53 -3.32 -13.53
N ALA A 153 -10.22 -3.41 -12.25
CA ALA A 153 -11.23 -3.61 -11.21
C ALA A 153 -11.86 -2.28 -10.79
N ALA A 154 -13.14 -2.30 -10.41
CA ALA A 154 -13.79 -1.15 -9.82
C ALA A 154 -13.24 -0.86 -8.41
N PRO A 155 -13.04 0.43 -8.03
CA PRO A 155 -12.55 0.83 -6.72
C PRO A 155 -13.43 0.32 -5.57
N GLU A 156 -14.74 0.34 -5.73
CA GLU A 156 -15.71 -0.12 -4.73
C GLU A 156 -15.56 -1.61 -4.46
N ALA A 157 -15.39 -2.40 -5.52
CA ALA A 157 -15.18 -3.85 -5.41
C ALA A 157 -13.83 -4.16 -4.72
N ALA A 158 -12.79 -3.39 -5.03
CA ALA A 158 -11.50 -3.50 -4.37
C ALA A 158 -11.61 -3.16 -2.86
N ALA A 159 -12.28 -2.06 -2.52
CA ALA A 159 -12.50 -1.65 -1.13
C ALA A 159 -13.26 -2.73 -0.34
N GLN A 160 -14.31 -3.30 -0.93
CA GLN A 160 -15.11 -4.34 -0.30
C GLN A 160 -14.30 -5.63 -0.07
N ALA A 161 -13.46 -6.01 -1.04
CA ALA A 161 -12.56 -7.16 -0.90
C ALA A 161 -11.51 -6.93 0.20
N ILE A 162 -10.96 -5.72 0.32
CA ILE A 162 -10.01 -5.34 1.36
C ILE A 162 -10.64 -5.43 2.75
N LEU A 163 -11.84 -4.86 2.93
CA LEU A 163 -12.54 -4.91 4.21
C LEU A 163 -12.93 -6.34 4.60
N SER A 164 -13.37 -7.15 3.64
CA SER A 164 -13.69 -8.57 3.87
C SER A 164 -12.45 -9.38 4.25
N ALA A 165 -11.31 -9.15 3.59
CA ALA A 165 -10.04 -9.80 3.92
C ALA A 165 -9.55 -9.43 5.32
N ALA A 166 -9.66 -8.15 5.70
CA ALA A 166 -9.31 -7.69 7.04
C ALA A 166 -10.20 -8.32 8.11
N ALA A 167 -11.52 -8.37 7.89
CA ALA A 167 -12.47 -9.00 8.79
C ALA A 167 -12.25 -10.53 8.90
N GLY A 168 -11.80 -11.16 7.82
CA GLY A 168 -11.44 -12.59 7.78
C GLY A 168 -10.06 -12.92 8.35
N GLY A 169 -9.27 -11.92 8.77
CA GLY A 169 -7.93 -12.14 9.31
C GLY A 169 -6.90 -12.57 8.25
N GLU A 170 -7.12 -12.25 6.97
CA GLU A 170 -6.15 -12.55 5.91
C GLU A 170 -4.86 -11.72 6.11
N ASP A 171 -3.71 -12.34 5.95
CA ASP A 171 -2.41 -11.65 6.05
C ASP A 171 -2.02 -10.95 4.76
N VAL A 172 -2.35 -11.54 3.60
CA VAL A 172 -1.98 -11.03 2.28
C VAL A 172 -3.13 -11.21 1.29
N LEU A 173 -3.65 -10.11 0.80
CA LEU A 173 -4.66 -10.08 -0.26
C LEU A 173 -4.02 -9.64 -1.58
N TYR A 174 -4.14 -10.47 -2.62
CA TYR A 174 -3.99 -10.05 -4.02
C TYR A 174 -5.36 -9.67 -4.58
N TYR A 175 -5.49 -8.48 -5.16
CA TYR A 175 -6.76 -8.10 -5.74
C TYR A 175 -6.62 -7.45 -7.13
N PRO A 176 -7.38 -7.91 -8.14
CA PRO A 176 -8.16 -9.17 -8.16
C PRO A 176 -7.33 -10.42 -7.83
N ARG A 177 -7.96 -11.45 -7.25
CA ARG A 177 -7.26 -12.63 -6.68
C ARG A 177 -6.41 -13.41 -7.70
N PHE A 178 -6.73 -13.34 -9.00
CA PHE A 178 -5.94 -14.01 -10.06
C PHE A 178 -4.49 -13.50 -10.13
N TRP A 179 -4.23 -12.27 -9.67
CA TRP A 179 -2.88 -11.72 -9.66
C TRP A 179 -1.90 -12.54 -8.83
N ARG A 180 -2.37 -13.27 -7.83
CA ARG A 180 -1.52 -14.19 -7.06
C ARG A 180 -0.88 -15.24 -7.97
N GLY A 181 -1.67 -15.88 -8.83
CA GLY A 181 -1.17 -16.86 -9.78
C GLY A 181 -0.27 -16.23 -10.85
N VAL A 182 -0.67 -15.08 -11.40
CA VAL A 182 0.13 -14.33 -12.38
C VAL A 182 1.50 -13.96 -11.82
N MET A 183 1.55 -13.40 -10.60
CA MET A 183 2.82 -12.98 -10.01
C MET A 183 3.68 -14.16 -9.55
N THR A 184 3.08 -15.27 -9.15
CA THR A 184 3.82 -16.52 -8.90
C THR A 184 4.53 -17.01 -10.17
N LEU A 185 3.83 -17.03 -11.31
CA LEU A 185 4.41 -17.41 -12.59
C LEU A 185 5.50 -16.43 -13.04
N ILE A 186 5.23 -15.12 -12.95
CA ILE A 186 6.22 -14.07 -13.30
C ILE A 186 7.46 -14.18 -12.40
N GLY A 187 7.28 -14.43 -11.11
CA GLY A 187 8.36 -14.61 -10.15
C GLY A 187 9.25 -15.83 -10.46
N ALA A 188 8.65 -16.89 -10.99
CA ALA A 188 9.36 -18.13 -11.36
C ALA A 188 10.17 -18.01 -12.67
N VAL A 189 9.95 -16.97 -13.50
CA VAL A 189 10.70 -16.79 -14.75
C VAL A 189 12.17 -16.51 -14.44
N PRO A 190 13.12 -17.33 -14.96
CA PRO A 190 14.55 -17.10 -14.75
C PRO A 190 14.99 -15.73 -15.31
N GLU A 191 15.92 -15.06 -14.63
CA GLU A 191 16.39 -13.73 -15.00
C GLU A 191 16.94 -13.66 -16.44
N ARG A 192 17.59 -14.74 -16.91
CA ARG A 192 18.10 -14.85 -18.29
C ARG A 192 17.00 -14.68 -19.36
N VAL A 193 15.77 -15.08 -19.03
CA VAL A 193 14.58 -14.93 -19.89
C VAL A 193 13.89 -13.61 -19.61
N PHE A 194 13.65 -13.30 -18.33
CA PHE A 194 12.87 -12.14 -17.89
C PHE A 194 13.41 -10.81 -18.42
N LYS A 195 14.74 -10.60 -18.39
CA LYS A 195 15.39 -9.39 -18.90
C LYS A 195 15.19 -9.12 -20.40
N ARG A 196 14.69 -10.12 -21.17
CA ARG A 196 14.37 -9.96 -22.59
C ARG A 196 12.91 -9.61 -22.85
N LEU A 197 12.07 -9.70 -21.80
CA LEU A 197 10.66 -9.36 -21.88
C LEU A 197 10.48 -7.85 -21.72
N LYS A 198 9.66 -7.27 -22.57
CA LYS A 198 9.26 -5.85 -22.47
C LYS A 198 7.97 -5.76 -21.62
N LEU A 199 8.13 -5.75 -20.29
CA LEU A 199 7.02 -5.70 -19.34
C LEU A 199 7.03 -4.38 -18.56
#